data_999df8c3c3eec7428a9ffe0a473025d0
#
_entry.id   999df8c3c3eec7428a9ffe0a473025d0
#
_cell.length_a   1.000
_cell.length_b   1.000
_cell.length_c   1.000
_cell.angle_alpha   90.00
_cell.angle_beta   90.00
_cell.angle_gamma   90.00
#
_symmetry.space_group_name_H-M   'P 1'
#
loop_
_entity.id
_entity.type
_entity.pdbx_description
1 polymer ?
#
loop_
_entity_poly.entity_id
_entity_poly.type
_entity_poly.pdbx_seq_one_letter_code
_entity_poly.pdbx_strand_id
1 'polypeptide(L)'
;FTQFENDGHNNYTELEQKNIDTGMGLERLACIVQDVDSMFDIDTLKALRDHVCNMAGVEYQKDDNTDTSIRVLTDHIRSVTFMISDGILPSNSGRGYVLRRLLRRACRHGRLLGIKGAFLVKLAQTVIDGSKDGYPELEEKKDFIFNVIAKEEAQFNKTIDQGLSILADMEEEMKKNGENVLSGKNAFKLYDTYGFPIDLTSEILEEKGLTYDEKGFEEAQKEQRAKSEGTFGTHNYSGKDASVYDQLEAELSSEFVGYDQLEVESEVTAMTSETEVVDALTDG
;
A
#
# COMPACT_ATOMS: atom_id res chain seq x y z
N PHE A 1 7.78 -24.50 17.79
CA PHE A 1 9.19 -24.04 17.72
C PHE A 1 10.10 -25.22 17.96
N THR A 2 10.89 -25.61 16.97
CA THR A 2 11.92 -26.62 17.14
C THR A 2 13.25 -25.92 17.26
N GLN A 3 13.67 -25.60 18.48
CA GLN A 3 14.97 -24.98 18.78
C GLN A 3 15.97 -25.98 19.30
N PHE A 4 15.50 -27.11 19.83
CA PHE A 4 16.31 -28.10 20.50
C PHE A 4 15.99 -29.51 19.98
N GLU A 5 17.01 -30.33 19.87
CA GLU A 5 16.92 -31.76 19.69
C GLU A 5 17.01 -32.46 21.04
N ASN A 6 16.14 -33.46 21.28
CA ASN A 6 16.17 -34.29 22.47
C ASN A 6 16.79 -35.64 22.11
N ASP A 7 17.83 -36.06 22.81
CA ASP A 7 18.52 -37.33 22.63
C ASP A 7 17.76 -38.56 23.16
N GLY A 8 16.52 -38.37 23.63
CA GLY A 8 15.72 -39.44 24.26
C GLY A 8 16.02 -39.68 25.74
N HIS A 9 17.02 -39.01 26.30
CA HIS A 9 17.46 -39.10 27.71
C HIS A 9 17.23 -37.80 28.48
N ASN A 10 16.35 -36.92 27.99
CA ASN A 10 16.10 -35.59 28.54
C ASN A 10 17.28 -34.60 28.43
N ASN A 11 18.27 -34.87 27.58
CA ASN A 11 19.24 -33.85 27.24
C ASN A 11 18.79 -33.12 25.98
N TYR A 12 18.85 -31.78 26.03
CA TYR A 12 18.41 -30.91 24.95
C TYR A 12 19.63 -30.17 24.39
N THR A 13 19.90 -30.40 23.10
CA THR A 13 20.97 -29.70 22.37
C THR A 13 20.33 -28.72 21.41
N GLU A 14 20.84 -27.48 21.37
CA GLU A 14 20.33 -26.46 20.46
C GLU A 14 20.63 -26.81 19.01
N LEU A 15 19.63 -26.73 18.14
CA LEU A 15 19.79 -26.96 16.70
C LEU A 15 20.63 -25.87 16.06
N GLU A 16 21.50 -26.23 15.12
CA GLU A 16 22.25 -25.29 14.30
C GLU A 16 21.32 -24.34 13.53
N GLN A 17 20.22 -24.89 12.99
CA GLN A 17 19.17 -24.13 12.34
C GLN A 17 17.87 -24.23 13.13
N LYS A 18 17.44 -23.10 13.69
CA LYS A 18 16.15 -23.01 14.41
C LYS A 18 15.00 -22.97 13.42
N ASN A 19 13.95 -23.72 13.68
CA ASN A 19 12.77 -23.81 12.82
C ASN A 19 11.52 -23.34 13.56
N ILE A 20 10.58 -22.76 12.80
CA ILE A 20 9.22 -22.45 13.24
C ILE A 20 8.31 -23.50 12.63
N ASP A 21 7.63 -24.28 13.45
CA ASP A 21 6.71 -25.33 13.02
C ASP A 21 5.28 -24.81 12.93
N THR A 22 4.84 -24.10 13.97
CA THR A 22 3.48 -23.57 14.05
C THR A 22 3.46 -22.09 14.42
N GLY A 23 2.39 -21.41 14.02
CA GLY A 23 2.14 -20.02 14.38
C GLY A 23 0.65 -19.79 14.64
N MET A 24 0.34 -18.72 15.35
CA MET A 24 -1.05 -18.26 15.54
C MET A 24 -1.12 -16.73 15.53
N GLY A 25 -2.33 -16.21 15.32
CA GLY A 25 -2.57 -14.76 15.40
C GLY A 25 -2.48 -14.28 16.85
N LEU A 26 -1.61 -13.32 17.12
CA LEU A 26 -1.45 -12.71 18.45
C LEU A 26 -2.77 -12.14 18.96
N GLU A 27 -3.49 -11.41 18.13
CA GLU A 27 -4.76 -10.78 18.48
C GLU A 27 -5.85 -11.82 18.79
N ARG A 28 -5.86 -12.96 18.07
CA ARG A 28 -6.79 -14.05 18.35
C ARG A 28 -6.50 -14.72 19.70
N LEU A 29 -5.22 -14.91 20.01
CA LEU A 29 -4.81 -15.40 21.31
C LEU A 29 -5.17 -14.40 22.41
N ALA A 30 -4.92 -13.12 22.19
CA ALA A 30 -5.27 -12.07 23.13
C ALA A 30 -6.78 -12.01 23.42
N CYS A 31 -7.65 -12.22 22.41
CA CYS A 31 -9.10 -12.34 22.63
C CYS A 31 -9.45 -13.42 23.65
N ILE A 32 -8.83 -14.59 23.52
CA ILE A 32 -9.09 -15.72 24.41
C ILE A 32 -8.58 -15.42 25.84
N VAL A 33 -7.36 -14.86 25.95
CA VAL A 33 -6.74 -14.58 27.26
C VAL A 33 -7.44 -13.43 27.97
N GLN A 34 -7.93 -12.44 27.24
CA GLN A 34 -8.65 -11.28 27.78
C GLN A 34 -10.16 -11.52 27.91
N ASP A 35 -10.66 -12.68 27.46
CA ASP A 35 -12.08 -13.05 27.50
C ASP A 35 -12.98 -12.00 26.82
N VAL A 36 -12.61 -11.64 25.57
CA VAL A 36 -13.37 -10.69 24.74
C VAL A 36 -13.80 -11.32 23.42
N ASP A 37 -14.96 -10.91 22.90
CA ASP A 37 -15.58 -11.52 21.70
C ASP A 37 -14.99 -11.01 20.38
N SER A 38 -14.30 -9.89 20.39
CA SER A 38 -13.77 -9.25 19.19
C SER A 38 -12.32 -8.83 19.35
N MET A 39 -11.53 -8.97 18.29
CA MET A 39 -10.16 -8.44 18.25
C MET A 39 -10.10 -6.93 18.48
N PHE A 40 -11.16 -6.20 18.14
CA PHE A 40 -11.24 -4.77 18.37
C PHE A 40 -11.49 -4.39 19.84
N ASP A 41 -11.73 -5.37 20.71
CA ASP A 41 -11.95 -5.21 22.15
C ASP A 41 -10.72 -5.58 22.99
N ILE A 42 -9.66 -6.17 22.38
CA ILE A 42 -8.39 -6.38 23.08
C ILE A 42 -7.72 -5.04 23.41
N ASP A 43 -6.96 -5.01 24.49
CA ASP A 43 -6.35 -3.78 25.06
C ASP A 43 -5.66 -2.89 24.01
N THR A 44 -4.82 -3.46 23.16
CA THR A 44 -4.04 -2.73 22.14
C THR A 44 -4.91 -2.10 21.04
N LEU A 45 -5.91 -2.82 20.54
CA LEU A 45 -6.80 -2.32 19.49
C LEU A 45 -7.93 -1.46 20.05
N LYS A 46 -8.39 -1.75 21.26
CA LYS A 46 -9.42 -0.96 21.94
C LYS A 46 -9.02 0.50 22.11
N ALA A 47 -7.77 0.75 22.53
CA ALA A 47 -7.28 2.12 22.71
C ALA A 47 -7.35 2.92 21.39
N LEU A 48 -6.96 2.31 20.28
CA LEU A 48 -7.02 2.91 18.96
C LEU A 48 -8.47 3.09 18.48
N ARG A 49 -9.33 2.07 18.64
CA ARG A 49 -10.76 2.14 18.35
C ARG A 49 -11.45 3.26 19.12
N ASP A 50 -11.19 3.36 20.42
CA ASP A 50 -11.79 4.37 21.29
C ASP A 50 -11.29 5.78 20.88
N HIS A 51 -10.05 5.92 20.42
CA HIS A 51 -9.56 7.19 19.86
C HIS A 51 -10.33 7.56 18.57
N VAL A 52 -10.60 6.61 17.68
CA VAL A 52 -11.43 6.83 16.47
C VAL A 52 -12.83 7.30 16.90
N CYS A 53 -13.47 6.60 17.84
CA CYS A 53 -14.79 6.97 18.35
C CYS A 53 -14.82 8.38 18.93
N ASN A 54 -13.84 8.73 19.77
CA ASN A 54 -13.74 10.05 20.38
C ASN A 54 -13.53 11.16 19.34
N MET A 55 -12.71 10.90 18.32
CA MET A 55 -12.44 11.85 17.26
C MET A 55 -13.67 12.10 16.37
N ALA A 56 -14.45 11.06 16.11
CA ALA A 56 -15.67 11.12 15.32
C ALA A 56 -16.92 11.56 16.13
N GLY A 57 -16.85 11.52 17.46
CA GLY A 57 -18.01 11.78 18.33
C GLY A 57 -19.09 10.69 18.23
N VAL A 58 -18.69 9.43 17.99
CA VAL A 58 -19.58 8.27 17.84
C VAL A 58 -19.32 7.22 18.90
N GLU A 59 -20.29 6.35 19.14
CA GLU A 59 -20.16 5.21 20.03
C GLU A 59 -20.06 3.90 19.22
N TYR A 60 -19.15 3.02 19.62
CA TYR A 60 -19.03 1.68 19.06
C TYR A 60 -20.18 0.77 19.50
N GLN A 61 -20.60 -0.16 18.62
CA GLN A 61 -21.73 -1.10 18.84
C GLN A 61 -23.12 -0.43 18.90
N LYS A 62 -23.27 0.68 18.17
CA LYS A 62 -24.59 1.35 18.02
C LYS A 62 -25.24 1.14 16.67
N ASP A 63 -24.44 1.01 15.60
CA ASP A 63 -24.88 0.91 14.21
C ASP A 63 -23.83 0.19 13.38
N ASP A 64 -24.23 -0.79 12.60
CA ASP A 64 -23.34 -1.66 11.85
C ASP A 64 -22.46 -0.92 10.83
N ASN A 65 -22.95 0.12 10.19
CA ASN A 65 -22.20 0.91 9.21
C ASN A 65 -21.14 1.78 9.89
N THR A 66 -21.50 2.39 11.01
CA THR A 66 -20.59 3.14 11.88
C THR A 66 -19.51 2.21 12.43
N ASP A 67 -19.88 1.06 12.94
CA ASP A 67 -18.95 0.05 13.46
C ASP A 67 -17.99 -0.48 12.41
N THR A 68 -18.51 -0.72 11.19
CA THR A 68 -17.66 -1.11 10.06
C THR A 68 -16.62 -0.04 9.77
N SER A 69 -17.01 1.23 9.73
CA SER A 69 -16.09 2.34 9.48
C SER A 69 -15.04 2.49 10.60
N ILE A 70 -15.43 2.31 11.87
CA ILE A 70 -14.52 2.32 13.01
C ILE A 70 -13.50 1.18 12.91
N ARG A 71 -13.94 -0.04 12.62
CA ARG A 71 -13.07 -1.21 12.45
C ARG A 71 -12.10 -1.03 11.29
N VAL A 72 -12.57 -0.55 10.15
CA VAL A 72 -11.72 -0.28 8.98
C VAL A 72 -10.63 0.74 9.33
N LEU A 73 -10.97 1.84 9.97
CA LEU A 73 -9.99 2.83 10.40
C LEU A 73 -8.95 2.24 11.35
N THR A 74 -9.41 1.51 12.36
CA THR A 74 -8.54 0.89 13.38
C THR A 74 -7.56 -0.09 12.75
N ASP A 75 -8.05 -0.99 11.89
CA ASP A 75 -7.23 -1.99 11.20
C ASP A 75 -6.24 -1.34 10.23
N HIS A 76 -6.73 -0.43 9.39
CA HIS A 76 -5.92 0.11 8.31
C HIS A 76 -4.83 1.05 8.80
N ILE A 77 -5.10 1.92 9.77
CA ILE A 77 -4.06 2.82 10.26
C ILE A 77 -2.94 2.07 10.98
N ARG A 78 -3.27 1.00 11.70
CA ARG A 78 -2.26 0.13 12.31
C ARG A 78 -1.40 -0.51 11.22
N SER A 79 -2.01 -1.16 10.24
CA SER A 79 -1.31 -1.80 9.13
C SER A 79 -0.43 -0.81 8.37
N VAL A 80 -0.94 0.37 8.05
CA VAL A 80 -0.22 1.44 7.35
C VAL A 80 1.01 1.90 8.13
N THR A 81 0.87 2.11 9.44
CA THR A 81 1.97 2.56 10.31
C THR A 81 3.13 1.57 10.28
N PHE A 82 2.86 0.28 10.42
CA PHE A 82 3.86 -0.78 10.36
C PHE A 82 4.46 -0.93 8.95
N MET A 83 3.64 -0.93 7.90
CA MET A 83 4.13 -1.03 6.51
C MET A 83 5.12 0.09 6.17
N ILE A 84 4.86 1.33 6.60
CA ILE A 84 5.77 2.45 6.37
C ILE A 84 7.06 2.28 7.20
N SER A 85 6.97 1.83 8.44
CA SER A 85 8.12 1.50 9.27
C SER A 85 9.02 0.45 8.60
N ASP A 86 8.41 -0.53 7.92
CA ASP A 86 9.11 -1.57 7.16
C ASP A 86 9.62 -1.08 5.78
N GLY A 87 9.56 0.22 5.50
CA GLY A 87 10.11 0.85 4.31
C GLY A 87 9.21 0.80 3.07
N ILE A 88 7.92 0.46 3.20
CA ILE A 88 6.99 0.50 2.08
C ILE A 88 6.48 1.93 1.90
N LEU A 89 6.57 2.45 0.66
CA LEU A 89 6.06 3.78 0.28
C LEU A 89 4.85 3.67 -0.64
N PRO A 90 3.90 4.62 -0.58
CA PRO A 90 2.76 4.65 -1.48
C PRO A 90 3.20 4.73 -2.95
N SER A 91 2.69 3.83 -3.79
CA SER A 91 2.97 3.79 -5.22
C SER A 91 1.75 3.34 -6.04
N ASN A 92 1.88 3.30 -7.37
CA ASN A 92 0.81 2.86 -8.27
C ASN A 92 0.82 1.36 -8.57
N SER A 93 1.79 0.61 -8.02
CA SER A 93 1.93 -0.82 -8.28
C SER A 93 2.53 -1.56 -7.07
N GLY A 94 2.43 -2.88 -7.06
CA GLY A 94 3.05 -3.74 -6.05
C GLY A 94 2.60 -3.45 -4.62
N ARG A 95 3.50 -3.61 -3.66
CA ARG A 95 3.22 -3.41 -2.23
C ARG A 95 2.81 -1.98 -1.88
N GLY A 96 3.40 -1.00 -2.56
CA GLY A 96 3.09 0.41 -2.34
C GLY A 96 1.67 0.79 -2.82
N TYR A 97 1.11 0.09 -3.80
CA TYR A 97 -0.29 0.24 -4.18
C TYR A 97 -1.23 -0.22 -3.06
N VAL A 98 -0.91 -1.35 -2.43
CA VAL A 98 -1.70 -1.85 -1.28
C VAL A 98 -1.70 -0.84 -0.14
N LEU A 99 -0.52 -0.30 0.21
CA LEU A 99 -0.40 0.76 1.22
C LEU A 99 -1.25 1.99 0.87
N ARG A 100 -1.14 2.48 -0.38
CA ARG A 100 -1.93 3.62 -0.85
C ARG A 100 -3.43 3.35 -0.77
N ARG A 101 -3.87 2.16 -1.14
CA ARG A 101 -5.26 1.74 -1.07
C ARG A 101 -5.79 1.75 0.36
N LEU A 102 -5.04 1.19 1.32
CA LEU A 102 -5.41 1.20 2.74
C LEU A 102 -5.52 2.62 3.29
N LEU A 103 -4.57 3.50 2.98
CA LEU A 103 -4.60 4.91 3.38
C LEU A 103 -5.85 5.62 2.85
N ARG A 104 -6.14 5.47 1.57
CA ARG A 104 -7.29 6.15 0.94
C ARG A 104 -8.62 5.60 1.44
N ARG A 105 -8.69 4.29 1.68
CA ARG A 105 -9.87 3.66 2.28
C ARG A 105 -10.08 4.15 3.71
N ALA A 106 -9.03 4.28 4.51
CA ALA A 106 -9.09 4.88 5.84
C ALA A 106 -9.58 6.34 5.79
N CYS A 107 -9.08 7.17 4.85
CA CYS A 107 -9.57 8.54 4.66
C CYS A 107 -11.07 8.59 4.37
N ARG A 108 -11.57 7.71 3.48
CA ARG A 108 -13.00 7.63 3.16
C ARG A 108 -13.84 7.28 4.39
N HIS A 109 -13.46 6.24 5.12
CA HIS A 109 -14.21 5.82 6.31
C HIS A 109 -14.20 6.88 7.41
N GLY A 110 -13.10 7.64 7.55
CA GLY A 110 -13.10 8.82 8.42
C GLY A 110 -14.11 9.88 8.00
N ARG A 111 -14.24 10.13 6.70
CA ARG A 111 -15.29 11.04 6.17
C ARG A 111 -16.70 10.53 6.43
N LEU A 112 -16.95 9.23 6.26
CA LEU A 112 -18.24 8.60 6.59
C LEU A 112 -18.60 8.76 8.07
N LEU A 113 -17.61 8.73 8.96
CA LEU A 113 -17.77 9.01 10.39
C LEU A 113 -17.89 10.51 10.73
N GLY A 114 -17.82 11.41 9.73
CA GLY A 114 -17.91 12.85 9.92
C GLY A 114 -16.61 13.54 10.34
N ILE A 115 -15.47 12.85 10.37
CA ILE A 115 -14.18 13.44 10.71
C ILE A 115 -13.75 14.36 9.58
N LYS A 116 -13.44 15.62 9.93
CA LYS A 116 -13.04 16.66 8.96
C LYS A 116 -11.54 16.89 9.00
N GLY A 117 -10.97 17.25 7.84
CA GLY A 117 -9.55 17.60 7.71
C GLY A 117 -8.63 16.39 7.77
N ALA A 118 -7.36 16.62 8.12
CA ALA A 118 -6.36 15.58 8.29
C ALA A 118 -6.42 15.00 9.71
N PHE A 119 -6.42 13.68 9.82
CA PHE A 119 -6.60 12.99 11.11
C PHE A 119 -5.75 11.72 11.25
N LEU A 120 -5.29 11.12 10.15
CA LEU A 120 -4.61 9.82 10.18
C LEU A 120 -3.31 9.84 10.98
N VAL A 121 -2.56 10.94 10.95
CA VAL A 121 -1.33 11.09 11.75
C VAL A 121 -1.59 10.98 13.24
N LYS A 122 -2.72 11.53 13.73
CA LYS A 122 -3.10 11.43 15.15
C LYS A 122 -3.40 10.00 15.56
N LEU A 123 -4.04 9.22 14.68
CA LEU A 123 -4.29 7.80 14.90
C LEU A 123 -3.01 6.98 14.83
N ALA A 124 -2.10 7.29 13.88
CA ALA A 124 -0.79 6.66 13.79
C ALA A 124 0.05 6.89 15.05
N GLN A 125 -0.05 8.07 15.69
CA GLN A 125 0.58 8.32 16.99
C GLN A 125 0.09 7.32 18.05
N THR A 126 -1.22 7.06 18.11
CA THR A 126 -1.79 6.09 19.06
C THR A 126 -1.28 4.67 18.79
N VAL A 127 -1.10 4.30 17.51
CA VAL A 127 -0.50 3.01 17.14
C VAL A 127 0.94 2.92 17.65
N ILE A 128 1.74 3.96 17.43
CA ILE A 128 3.13 4.01 17.90
C ILE A 128 3.19 3.92 19.43
N ASP A 129 2.41 4.73 20.14
CA ASP A 129 2.39 4.75 21.59
C ASP A 129 2.00 3.41 22.22
N GLY A 130 1.08 2.68 21.58
CA GLY A 130 0.66 1.35 22.02
C GLY A 130 1.57 0.20 21.61
N SER A 131 2.54 0.44 20.72
CA SER A 131 3.36 -0.63 20.13
C SER A 131 4.87 -0.47 20.31
N LYS A 132 5.38 0.71 20.68
CA LYS A 132 6.80 1.05 20.73
C LYS A 132 7.62 0.21 21.71
N ASP A 133 7.02 -0.33 22.74
CA ASP A 133 7.73 -1.18 23.71
C ASP A 133 8.13 -2.52 23.08
N GLY A 134 7.31 -3.06 22.17
CA GLY A 134 7.62 -4.26 21.40
C GLY A 134 8.30 -3.98 20.05
N TYR A 135 8.14 -2.76 19.52
CA TYR A 135 8.61 -2.34 18.20
C TYR A 135 9.22 -0.92 18.28
N PRO A 136 10.42 -0.79 18.89
CA PRO A 136 11.05 0.51 19.12
C PRO A 136 11.35 1.29 17.85
N GLU A 137 11.52 0.61 16.72
CA GLU A 137 11.68 1.21 15.38
C GLU A 137 10.51 2.10 14.95
N LEU A 138 9.33 1.91 15.51
CA LEU A 138 8.18 2.79 15.25
C LEU A 138 8.40 4.20 15.81
N GLU A 139 8.97 4.31 17.01
CA GLU A 139 9.31 5.61 17.61
C GLU A 139 10.51 6.25 16.91
N GLU A 140 11.54 5.45 16.55
CA GLU A 140 12.71 5.93 15.82
C GLU A 140 12.36 6.51 14.45
N LYS A 141 11.40 5.90 13.74
CA LYS A 141 10.95 6.31 12.40
C LYS A 141 9.69 7.18 12.40
N LYS A 142 9.24 7.62 13.54
CA LYS A 142 7.98 8.34 13.74
C LYS A 142 7.78 9.51 12.78
N ASP A 143 8.75 10.41 12.68
CA ASP A 143 8.67 11.58 11.80
C ASP A 143 8.55 11.18 10.34
N PHE A 144 9.26 10.14 9.93
CA PHE A 144 9.18 9.60 8.58
C PHE A 144 7.78 9.03 8.31
N ILE A 145 7.24 8.21 9.22
CA ILE A 145 5.88 7.63 9.13
C ILE A 145 4.84 8.73 8.99
N PHE A 146 4.92 9.75 9.85
CA PHE A 146 3.98 10.88 9.84
C PHE A 146 4.03 11.69 8.55
N ASN A 147 5.22 11.95 8.03
CA ASN A 147 5.40 12.68 6.79
C ASN A 147 4.79 11.93 5.59
N VAL A 148 4.98 10.60 5.53
CA VAL A 148 4.40 9.77 4.45
C VAL A 148 2.88 9.76 4.53
N ILE A 149 2.31 9.53 5.73
CA ILE A 149 0.85 9.53 5.95
C ILE A 149 0.27 10.89 5.61
N ALA A 150 0.83 11.97 6.17
CA ALA A 150 0.32 13.33 5.98
C ALA A 150 0.33 13.76 4.51
N LYS A 151 1.39 13.41 3.77
CA LYS A 151 1.51 13.72 2.34
C LYS A 151 0.44 13.01 1.51
N GLU A 152 0.25 11.70 1.71
CA GLU A 152 -0.74 10.94 0.95
C GLU A 152 -2.18 11.33 1.34
N GLU A 153 -2.46 11.56 2.64
CA GLU A 153 -3.75 12.05 3.12
C GLU A 153 -4.07 13.43 2.54
N ALA A 154 -3.13 14.36 2.56
CA ALA A 154 -3.32 15.70 2.01
C ALA A 154 -3.57 15.67 0.49
N GLN A 155 -2.86 14.80 -0.23
CA GLN A 155 -3.06 14.65 -1.67
C GLN A 155 -4.42 14.04 -1.98
N PHE A 156 -4.84 13.01 -1.24
CA PHE A 156 -6.12 12.37 -1.46
C PHE A 156 -7.29 13.29 -1.05
N ASN A 157 -7.15 14.06 0.04
CA ASN A 157 -8.16 15.02 0.46
C ASN A 157 -8.47 16.12 -0.59
N LYS A 158 -7.53 16.41 -1.49
CA LYS A 158 -7.77 17.33 -2.62
C LYS A 158 -8.68 16.74 -3.70
N THR A 159 -8.67 15.44 -3.85
CA THR A 159 -9.35 14.75 -4.97
C THR A 159 -10.58 13.96 -4.53
N ILE A 160 -10.68 13.57 -3.24
CA ILE A 160 -11.78 12.72 -2.77
C ILE A 160 -13.15 13.37 -2.93
N ASP A 161 -13.29 14.64 -2.54
CA ASP A 161 -14.59 15.33 -2.60
C ASP A 161 -15.05 15.49 -4.06
N GLN A 162 -14.10 15.77 -4.96
CA GLN A 162 -14.38 15.86 -6.40
C GLN A 162 -14.70 14.47 -6.99
N GLY A 163 -13.94 13.44 -6.63
CA GLY A 163 -14.19 12.07 -7.10
C GLY A 163 -15.54 11.54 -6.64
N LEU A 164 -15.93 11.79 -5.39
CA LEU A 164 -17.25 11.42 -4.86
C LEU A 164 -18.39 12.16 -5.57
N SER A 165 -18.23 13.46 -5.84
CA SER A 165 -19.23 14.25 -6.59
C SER A 165 -19.42 13.71 -8.00
N ILE A 166 -18.33 13.43 -8.71
CA ILE A 166 -18.40 12.89 -10.08
C ILE A 166 -19.00 11.49 -10.10
N LEU A 167 -18.65 10.63 -9.13
CA LEU A 167 -19.26 9.30 -9.01
C LEU A 167 -20.78 9.42 -8.77
N ALA A 168 -21.20 10.33 -7.91
CA ALA A 168 -22.63 10.58 -7.67
C ALA A 168 -23.37 11.05 -8.93
N ASP A 169 -22.77 11.94 -9.74
CA ASP A 169 -23.34 12.37 -11.02
C ASP A 169 -23.47 11.19 -12.00
N MET A 170 -22.45 10.33 -12.07
CA MET A 170 -22.48 9.11 -12.89
C MET A 170 -23.57 8.12 -12.42
N GLU A 171 -23.73 7.95 -11.12
CA GLU A 171 -24.80 7.11 -10.54
C GLU A 171 -26.19 7.64 -10.86
N GLU A 172 -26.39 8.96 -10.83
CA GLU A 172 -27.66 9.56 -11.23
C GLU A 172 -27.96 9.35 -12.72
N GLU A 173 -26.95 9.43 -13.57
CA GLU A 173 -27.08 9.16 -15.01
C GLU A 173 -27.46 7.68 -15.24
N MET A 174 -26.76 6.75 -14.60
CA MET A 174 -27.07 5.31 -14.63
C MET A 174 -28.53 5.06 -14.21
N LYS A 175 -28.94 5.67 -13.10
CA LYS A 175 -30.34 5.54 -12.62
C LYS A 175 -31.38 6.05 -13.61
N LYS A 176 -31.11 7.17 -14.30
CA LYS A 176 -31.98 7.72 -15.35
C LYS A 176 -32.09 6.78 -16.54
N ASN A 177 -31.00 6.09 -16.87
CA ASN A 177 -30.93 5.15 -17.98
C ASN A 177 -31.41 3.72 -17.60
N GLY A 178 -31.67 3.45 -16.33
CA GLY A 178 -32.03 2.12 -15.84
C GLY A 178 -30.86 1.13 -15.84
N GLU A 179 -29.63 1.65 -15.76
CA GLU A 179 -28.37 0.89 -15.76
C GLU A 179 -27.93 0.59 -14.33
N ASN A 180 -27.41 -0.61 -14.09
CA ASN A 180 -26.86 -1.02 -12.80
C ASN A 180 -25.33 -1.22 -12.86
N VAL A 181 -24.71 -1.01 -14.02
CA VAL A 181 -23.29 -1.23 -14.25
C VAL A 181 -22.64 0.07 -14.73
N LEU A 182 -21.69 0.59 -13.97
CA LEU A 182 -20.87 1.74 -14.37
C LEU A 182 -19.94 1.31 -15.51
N SER A 183 -19.90 2.08 -16.61
CA SER A 183 -19.03 1.75 -17.74
C SER A 183 -17.56 1.74 -17.33
N GLY A 184 -16.76 0.81 -17.90
CA GLY A 184 -15.33 0.69 -17.63
C GLY A 184 -14.56 1.97 -17.93
N LYS A 185 -14.96 2.74 -18.95
CA LYS A 185 -14.37 4.05 -19.27
C LYS A 185 -14.62 5.09 -18.18
N ASN A 186 -15.80 5.13 -17.59
CA ASN A 186 -16.12 6.03 -16.50
C ASN A 186 -15.38 5.63 -15.21
N ALA A 187 -15.31 4.34 -14.91
CA ALA A 187 -14.51 3.81 -13.79
C ALA A 187 -13.02 4.12 -13.99
N PHE A 188 -12.48 3.97 -15.20
CA PHE A 188 -11.10 4.31 -15.52
C PHE A 188 -10.84 5.82 -15.42
N LYS A 189 -11.78 6.67 -15.83
CA LYS A 189 -11.65 8.12 -15.67
C LYS A 189 -11.56 8.54 -14.21
N LEU A 190 -12.35 7.94 -13.32
CA LEU A 190 -12.22 8.17 -11.87
C LEU A 190 -10.84 7.76 -11.34
N TYR A 191 -10.33 6.62 -11.79
CA TYR A 191 -9.03 6.09 -11.39
C TYR A 191 -7.87 6.96 -11.92
N ASP A 192 -7.82 7.23 -13.22
CA ASP A 192 -6.68 7.85 -13.89
C ASP A 192 -6.64 9.37 -13.65
N THR A 193 -7.77 10.07 -13.83
CA THR A 193 -7.85 11.52 -13.78
C THR A 193 -7.97 12.03 -12.35
N TYR A 194 -8.74 11.37 -11.51
CA TYR A 194 -9.03 11.83 -10.15
C TYR A 194 -8.29 11.06 -9.07
N GLY A 195 -7.48 10.07 -9.46
CA GLY A 195 -6.73 9.25 -8.52
C GLY A 195 -7.63 8.48 -7.53
N PHE A 196 -8.85 8.17 -7.93
CA PHE A 196 -9.83 7.46 -7.13
C PHE A 196 -9.61 5.96 -7.32
N PRO A 197 -9.15 5.19 -6.31
CA PRO A 197 -8.83 3.78 -6.48
C PRO A 197 -10.04 3.00 -6.98
N ILE A 198 -9.83 2.08 -7.92
CA ILE A 198 -10.93 1.26 -8.47
C ILE A 198 -11.64 0.42 -7.41
N ASP A 199 -10.88 -0.11 -6.44
CA ASP A 199 -11.45 -0.84 -5.32
C ASP A 199 -12.40 0.03 -4.48
N LEU A 200 -12.09 1.33 -4.35
CA LEU A 200 -12.95 2.27 -3.64
C LEU A 200 -14.22 2.58 -4.43
N THR A 201 -14.09 2.70 -5.76
CA THR A 201 -15.25 2.83 -6.66
C THR A 201 -16.16 1.61 -6.56
N SER A 202 -15.58 0.39 -6.61
CA SER A 202 -16.31 -0.88 -6.44
C SER A 202 -17.08 -0.93 -5.13
N GLU A 203 -16.40 -0.65 -4.02
CA GLU A 203 -17.00 -0.66 -2.67
C GLU A 203 -18.20 0.30 -2.58
N ILE A 204 -18.08 1.52 -3.11
CA ILE A 204 -19.18 2.50 -3.09
C ILE A 204 -20.36 2.04 -3.96
N LEU A 205 -20.08 1.47 -5.12
CA LEU A 205 -21.11 0.95 -5.99
C LEU A 205 -21.83 -0.25 -5.36
N GLU A 206 -21.08 -1.19 -4.78
CA GLU A 206 -21.60 -2.39 -4.11
C GLU A 206 -22.51 -2.05 -2.92
N GLU A 207 -22.16 -1.04 -2.11
CA GLU A 207 -23.00 -0.51 -1.03
C GLU A 207 -24.39 -0.07 -1.52
N LYS A 208 -24.51 0.29 -2.80
CA LYS A 208 -25.74 0.73 -3.45
C LYS A 208 -26.39 -0.33 -4.35
N GLY A 209 -25.84 -1.56 -4.35
CA GLY A 209 -26.29 -2.65 -5.21
C GLY A 209 -25.96 -2.46 -6.70
N LEU A 210 -24.94 -1.63 -6.98
CA LEU A 210 -24.42 -1.37 -8.32
C LEU A 210 -23.08 -2.08 -8.52
N THR A 211 -22.63 -2.19 -9.78
CA THR A 211 -21.32 -2.76 -10.15
C THR A 211 -20.65 -1.91 -11.23
N TYR A 212 -19.44 -2.27 -11.64
CA TYR A 212 -18.78 -1.65 -12.79
C TYR A 212 -18.33 -2.70 -13.82
N ASP A 213 -18.06 -2.28 -15.05
CA ASP A 213 -17.54 -3.11 -16.13
C ASP A 213 -16.02 -3.27 -15.98
N GLU A 214 -15.60 -4.38 -15.35
CA GLU A 214 -14.19 -4.72 -15.12
C GLU A 214 -13.40 -4.84 -16.43
N LYS A 215 -13.99 -5.51 -17.45
CA LYS A 215 -13.31 -5.72 -18.73
C LYS A 215 -13.05 -4.40 -19.45
N GLY A 216 -14.06 -3.55 -19.52
CA GLY A 216 -13.93 -2.22 -20.11
C GLY A 216 -12.94 -1.32 -19.33
N PHE A 217 -12.82 -1.49 -18.02
CA PHE A 217 -11.81 -0.81 -17.22
C PHE A 217 -10.40 -1.30 -17.57
N GLU A 218 -10.17 -2.61 -17.65
CA GLU A 218 -8.88 -3.18 -18.04
C GLU A 218 -8.47 -2.79 -19.46
N GLU A 219 -9.42 -2.76 -20.40
CA GLU A 219 -9.17 -2.30 -21.76
C GLU A 219 -8.75 -0.83 -21.80
N ALA A 220 -9.47 0.04 -21.11
CA ALA A 220 -9.12 1.45 -21.00
C ALA A 220 -7.74 1.66 -20.36
N GLN A 221 -7.39 0.85 -19.34
CA GLN A 221 -6.08 0.87 -18.70
C GLN A 221 -4.96 0.43 -19.67
N LYS A 222 -5.18 -0.62 -20.47
CA LYS A 222 -4.24 -1.07 -21.48
C LYS A 222 -4.04 -0.03 -22.59
N GLU A 223 -5.12 0.58 -23.07
CA GLU A 223 -5.04 1.68 -24.05
C GLU A 223 -4.21 2.86 -23.53
N GLN A 224 -4.40 3.24 -22.27
CA GLN A 224 -3.64 4.35 -21.68
C GLN A 224 -2.15 4.00 -21.51
N ARG A 225 -1.82 2.78 -21.11
CA ARG A 225 -0.44 2.30 -21.03
C ARG A 225 0.24 2.35 -22.40
N ALA A 226 -0.42 1.83 -23.44
CA ALA A 226 0.10 1.84 -24.80
C ALA A 226 0.34 3.29 -25.32
N LYS A 227 -0.55 4.24 -24.97
CA LYS A 227 -0.36 5.65 -25.31
C LYS A 227 0.83 6.28 -24.56
N SER A 228 1.00 5.93 -23.28
CA SER A 228 2.11 6.44 -22.45
C SER A 228 3.45 5.85 -22.91
N GLU A 229 3.49 4.60 -23.28
CA GLU A 229 4.68 3.93 -23.85
C GLU A 229 5.07 4.51 -25.22
N GLY A 230 4.11 4.94 -26.01
CA GLY A 230 4.36 5.60 -27.31
C GLY A 230 4.80 7.07 -27.22
N THR A 231 4.64 7.72 -26.06
CA THR A 231 4.97 9.16 -25.87
C THR A 231 6.33 9.38 -25.20
N PHE A 232 6.81 8.40 -24.42
CA PHE A 232 8.18 8.35 -23.93
C PHE A 232 8.98 7.47 -24.90
N GLY A 233 9.80 8.13 -25.75
CA GLY A 233 10.74 7.42 -26.59
C GLY A 233 11.50 6.38 -25.78
N THR A 234 11.56 5.18 -26.35
CA THR A 234 12.18 3.95 -25.93
C THR A 234 13.37 4.11 -24.94
N HIS A 235 13.08 4.25 -23.68
CA HIS A 235 13.99 3.83 -22.63
C HIS A 235 13.34 2.63 -21.92
N ASN A 236 13.33 1.49 -22.62
CA ASN A 236 12.88 0.23 -22.06
C ASN A 236 13.92 -0.32 -21.10
N TYR A 237 13.70 -0.13 -19.80
CA TYR A 237 14.35 -0.91 -18.75
C TYR A 237 13.80 -2.35 -18.67
N SER A 238 13.02 -2.78 -19.65
CA SER A 238 12.35 -4.08 -19.73
C SER A 238 12.80 -4.83 -20.99
N GLY A 239 14.01 -5.31 -20.97
CA GLY A 239 14.73 -6.17 -21.90
C GLY A 239 13.96 -7.07 -22.86
N LYS A 240 13.39 -6.51 -23.92
CA LYS A 240 12.87 -7.27 -25.07
C LYS A 240 13.17 -6.67 -26.45
N ASP A 241 13.64 -5.43 -26.54
CA ASP A 241 14.18 -4.89 -27.79
C ASP A 241 15.69 -4.97 -27.73
N ALA A 242 16.34 -5.40 -28.83
CA ALA A 242 17.78 -5.46 -28.94
C ALA A 242 18.36 -4.08 -28.56
N SER A 243 18.97 -4.01 -27.38
CA SER A 243 19.58 -2.78 -26.89
C SER A 243 20.98 -2.66 -27.50
N VAL A 244 21.53 -1.46 -27.54
CA VAL A 244 22.93 -1.24 -27.92
C VAL A 244 23.88 -2.12 -27.09
N TYR A 245 23.47 -2.52 -25.88
CA TYR A 245 24.22 -3.40 -24.98
C TYR A 245 24.30 -4.84 -25.46
N ASP A 246 23.36 -5.31 -26.32
CA ASP A 246 23.40 -6.66 -26.91
C ASP A 246 24.52 -6.78 -27.98
N GLN A 247 25.08 -5.62 -28.38
CA GLN A 247 26.23 -5.55 -29.29
C GLN A 247 27.57 -5.64 -28.54
N LEU A 248 27.55 -5.54 -27.20
CA LEU A 248 28.76 -5.72 -26.39
C LEU A 248 29.13 -7.20 -26.34
N GLU A 249 30.44 -7.48 -26.37
CA GLU A 249 30.95 -8.84 -26.31
C GLU A 249 30.46 -9.56 -25.05
N ALA A 250 30.05 -10.83 -25.18
CA ALA A 250 29.52 -11.67 -24.11
C ALA A 250 30.52 -11.92 -22.95
N GLU A 251 31.77 -11.57 -23.14
CA GLU A 251 32.85 -11.71 -22.14
C GLU A 251 32.97 -10.50 -21.20
N LEU A 252 32.28 -9.40 -21.49
CA LEU A 252 32.26 -8.24 -20.60
C LEU A 252 31.45 -8.55 -19.33
N SER A 253 32.14 -8.72 -18.22
CA SER A 253 31.52 -8.95 -16.94
C SER A 253 31.90 -7.86 -15.93
N SER A 254 30.97 -7.48 -15.06
CA SER A 254 31.21 -6.55 -13.97
C SER A 254 31.08 -7.29 -12.64
N GLU A 255 32.08 -7.15 -11.78
CA GLU A 255 32.05 -7.67 -10.43
C GLU A 255 31.55 -6.60 -9.47
N PHE A 256 30.48 -6.89 -8.76
CA PHE A 256 29.94 -5.96 -7.77
C PHE A 256 30.67 -6.10 -6.42
N VAL A 257 31.38 -5.08 -6.03
CA VAL A 257 32.18 -5.04 -4.79
C VAL A 257 31.62 -4.09 -3.72
N GLY A 258 30.46 -3.50 -3.99
CA GLY A 258 29.86 -2.42 -3.15
C GLY A 258 29.39 -2.86 -1.77
N TYR A 259 29.44 -4.15 -1.43
CA TYR A 259 29.20 -4.61 -0.06
C TYR A 259 30.43 -4.48 0.84
N ASP A 260 31.62 -4.54 0.25
CA ASP A 260 32.90 -4.58 0.96
C ASP A 260 33.73 -3.28 0.80
N GLN A 261 33.50 -2.54 -0.30
CA GLN A 261 34.28 -1.36 -0.66
C GLN A 261 33.37 -0.21 -1.08
N LEU A 262 33.67 1.00 -0.60
CA LEU A 262 32.94 2.24 -0.98
C LEU A 262 33.56 2.89 -2.22
N GLU A 263 34.82 2.63 -2.51
CA GLU A 263 35.56 3.14 -3.66
C GLU A 263 36.35 1.99 -4.30
N VAL A 264 36.36 1.95 -5.63
CA VAL A 264 37.10 0.94 -6.40
C VAL A 264 37.67 1.59 -7.66
N GLU A 265 38.93 1.25 -7.99
CA GLU A 265 39.51 1.60 -9.30
C GLU A 265 38.95 0.66 -10.35
N SER A 266 38.44 1.24 -11.47
CA SER A 266 37.83 0.49 -12.55
C SER A 266 38.36 1.02 -13.89
N GLU A 267 38.35 0.17 -14.91
CA GLU A 267 38.67 0.51 -16.27
C GLU A 267 37.38 0.58 -17.13
N VAL A 268 37.31 1.59 -18.00
CA VAL A 268 36.23 1.70 -18.98
C VAL A 268 36.54 0.74 -20.12
N THR A 269 35.79 -0.35 -20.20
CA THR A 269 35.99 -1.41 -21.21
C THR A 269 35.13 -1.24 -22.46
N ALA A 270 34.03 -0.48 -22.39
CA ALA A 270 33.17 -0.16 -23.52
C ALA A 270 32.44 1.18 -23.29
N MET A 271 32.19 1.90 -24.35
CA MET A 271 31.38 3.11 -24.37
C MET A 271 30.26 2.97 -25.39
N THR A 272 29.08 3.48 -25.07
CA THR A 272 27.93 3.45 -25.98
C THR A 272 27.32 4.85 -26.10
N SER A 273 26.86 5.18 -27.29
CA SER A 273 25.91 6.24 -27.56
C SER A 273 24.47 5.70 -27.37
N GLU A 274 23.45 6.51 -27.67
CA GLU A 274 22.06 6.06 -27.60
C GLU A 274 21.74 4.87 -28.53
N THR A 275 22.50 4.72 -29.62
CA THR A 275 22.18 3.77 -30.69
C THR A 275 23.32 2.82 -31.06
N GLU A 276 24.57 3.07 -30.66
CA GLU A 276 25.73 2.26 -31.09
C GLU A 276 26.86 2.24 -30.06
N VAL A 277 27.74 1.22 -30.19
CA VAL A 277 28.99 1.15 -29.42
C VAL A 277 30.00 2.08 -30.09
N VAL A 278 30.70 2.88 -29.29
CA VAL A 278 31.60 3.93 -29.76
C VAL A 278 32.96 3.84 -29.07
N ASP A 279 34.02 4.23 -29.78
CA ASP A 279 35.40 4.24 -29.25
C ASP A 279 35.69 5.50 -28.44
N ALA A 280 34.89 6.54 -28.60
CA ALA A 280 35.03 7.80 -27.87
C ALA A 280 33.67 8.55 -27.77
N LEU A 281 33.43 9.18 -26.63
CA LEU A 281 32.33 10.11 -26.45
C LEU A 281 32.89 11.53 -26.59
N THR A 282 32.32 12.31 -27.52
CA THR A 282 32.58 13.73 -27.66
C THR A 282 31.40 14.51 -27.16
N ASP A 283 31.64 15.66 -26.48
CA ASP A 283 30.58 16.56 -26.02
C ASP A 283 29.69 16.94 -27.21
N GLY A 284 28.37 16.64 -27.04
CA GLY A 284 27.31 17.00 -27.98
C GLY A 284 26.59 18.25 -27.56
#